data_934d7ccb76e36a3fd58cb3be30a258ee
#
_entry.id   934d7ccb76e36a3fd58cb3be30a258ee
#
_cell.length_a   1.000
_cell.length_b   1.000
_cell.length_c   1.000
_cell.angle_alpha   90.00
_cell.angle_beta   90.00
_cell.angle_gamma   90.00
#
_symmetry.space_group_name_H-M   'P 1'
#
loop_
_entity.id
_entity.type
_entity.pdbx_description
1 polymer ?
#
loop_
_entity_poly.entity_id
_entity_poly.type
_entity_poly.pdbx_seq_one_letter_code
_entity_poly.pdbx_strand_id
1 'polypeptide(L)'
;RIITGFYAGRTHSIIENRDCALGVTRNKEVLDRVIAHMEKFHIQPYDENTGKGLVRHVLIRYGFFTDEMMVCLIINGEKLPGEEALVKSLCQIPETVSVMVNVNKKRNNVILGEKVRLLWGQPYITDKIGEISYQISPLSFFQVNPYQTGRLYGKALEYAQLSGNETVWDLYCGIGTISLFLAQK
;
A
#
# COMPACT_ATOMS: atom_id res chain seq x y z
N ARG A 1 4.00 23.64 9.28
CA ARG A 1 4.86 22.56 8.75
C ARG A 1 4.04 21.27 8.68
N ILE A 2 4.07 20.58 7.54
CA ILE A 2 3.50 19.24 7.39
C ILE A 2 4.48 18.22 7.97
N ILE A 3 3.97 17.32 8.82
CA ILE A 3 4.72 16.19 9.36
C ILE A 3 4.09 14.88 8.90
N THR A 4 4.90 13.85 8.75
CA THR A 4 4.46 12.49 8.45
C THR A 4 5.14 11.51 9.39
N GLY A 5 4.48 10.39 9.67
CA GLY A 5 5.00 9.37 10.57
C GLY A 5 3.92 8.38 10.99
N PHE A 6 4.08 7.81 12.16
CA PHE A 6 3.15 6.85 12.73
C PHE A 6 2.47 7.42 13.97
N TYR A 7 1.26 6.97 14.24
CA TYR A 7 0.55 7.36 15.46
C TYR A 7 1.24 6.78 16.70
N ALA A 8 1.42 7.63 17.71
CA ALA A 8 1.79 7.15 19.04
C ALA A 8 0.69 6.22 19.57
N GLY A 9 1.08 5.15 20.24
CA GLY A 9 0.15 4.14 20.74
C GLY A 9 -1.03 4.75 21.50
N ARG A 10 -2.25 4.37 21.11
CA ARG A 10 -3.52 4.83 21.70
C ARG A 10 -3.81 6.34 21.57
N THR A 11 -3.17 7.02 20.62
CA THR A 11 -3.39 8.44 20.34
C THR A 11 -3.46 8.69 18.83
N HIS A 12 -3.81 9.93 18.44
CA HIS A 12 -3.68 10.42 17.06
C HIS A 12 -2.49 11.39 16.90
N SER A 13 -1.62 11.46 17.89
CA SER A 13 -0.37 12.24 17.80
C SER A 13 0.62 11.53 16.90
N ILE A 14 1.18 12.25 15.91
CA ILE A 14 2.13 11.69 14.96
C ILE A 14 3.53 11.77 15.54
N ILE A 15 4.21 10.63 15.62
CA ILE A 15 5.65 10.55 15.82
C ILE A 15 6.29 10.71 14.44
N GLU A 16 6.99 11.82 14.23
CA GLU A 16 7.59 12.11 12.92
C GLU A 16 8.59 11.02 12.54
N ASN A 17 8.37 10.41 11.39
CA ASN A 17 9.26 9.41 10.80
C ASN A 17 9.10 9.45 9.26
N ARG A 18 10.21 9.68 8.56
CA ARG A 18 10.27 9.68 7.09
C ARG A 18 11.14 8.57 6.54
N ASP A 19 11.96 7.98 7.39
CA ASP A 19 12.96 6.97 7.03
C ASP A 19 12.88 5.81 8.03
N CYS A 20 11.89 4.96 7.82
CA CYS A 20 11.65 3.79 8.67
C CYS A 20 12.56 2.63 8.21
N ALA A 21 13.37 2.10 9.12
CA ALA A 21 14.25 0.95 8.84
C ALA A 21 13.51 -0.32 8.38
N LEU A 22 12.20 -0.44 8.66
CA LEU A 22 11.35 -1.53 8.18
C LEU A 22 10.69 -1.21 6.82
N GLY A 23 10.81 0.02 6.34
CA GLY A 23 10.27 0.45 5.07
C GLY A 23 11.22 0.19 3.90
N VAL A 24 10.73 0.46 2.70
CA VAL A 24 11.58 0.43 1.50
C VAL A 24 12.38 1.74 1.39
N THR A 25 13.55 1.67 0.76
CA THR A 25 14.47 2.82 0.63
C THR A 25 13.83 4.03 -0.05
N ARG A 26 12.83 3.81 -0.90
CA ARG A 26 12.10 4.87 -1.61
C ARG A 26 11.06 5.62 -0.76
N ASN A 27 10.71 5.11 0.43
CA ASN A 27 9.67 5.74 1.27
C ASN A 27 9.95 7.21 1.55
N LYS A 28 11.18 7.53 1.91
CA LYS A 28 11.58 8.92 2.19
C LYS A 28 11.38 9.82 0.96
N GLU A 29 11.84 9.38 -0.20
CA GLU A 29 11.71 10.14 -1.45
C GLU A 29 10.25 10.36 -1.83
N VAL A 30 9.40 9.33 -1.74
CA VAL A 30 7.95 9.44 -1.99
C VAL A 30 7.32 10.46 -1.04
N LEU A 31 7.59 10.36 0.26
CA LEU A 31 7.02 11.25 1.27
C LEU A 31 7.47 12.70 1.06
N ASP A 32 8.74 12.93 0.74
CA ASP A 32 9.26 14.28 0.48
C ASP A 32 8.56 14.91 -0.76
N ARG A 33 8.32 14.12 -1.82
CA ARG A 33 7.58 14.58 -3.02
C ARG A 33 6.11 14.88 -2.73
N VAL A 34 5.45 14.03 -1.93
CA VAL A 34 4.06 14.27 -1.51
C VAL A 34 3.96 15.53 -0.64
N ILE A 35 4.86 15.73 0.32
CA ILE A 35 4.87 16.93 1.15
C ILE A 35 5.09 18.19 0.31
N ALA A 36 6.09 18.17 -0.58
CA ALA A 36 6.35 19.31 -1.48
C ALA A 36 5.14 19.62 -2.36
N HIS A 37 4.41 18.60 -2.83
CA HIS A 37 3.16 18.77 -3.56
C HIS A 37 2.08 19.42 -2.69
N MET A 38 1.89 18.94 -1.45
CA MET A 38 0.91 19.49 -0.53
C MET A 38 1.20 20.96 -0.19
N GLU A 39 2.46 21.30 0.03
CA GLU A 39 2.89 22.69 0.27
C GLU A 39 2.63 23.58 -0.95
N LYS A 40 3.02 23.13 -2.14
CA LYS A 40 2.83 23.87 -3.40
C LYS A 40 1.36 24.18 -3.70
N PHE A 41 0.46 23.25 -3.42
CA PHE A 41 -0.98 23.40 -3.71
C PHE A 41 -1.80 23.79 -2.49
N HIS A 42 -1.15 24.18 -1.38
CA HIS A 42 -1.79 24.58 -0.13
C HIS A 42 -2.77 23.54 0.43
N ILE A 43 -2.44 22.24 0.27
CA ILE A 43 -3.25 21.12 0.71
C ILE A 43 -3.00 20.90 2.21
N GLN A 44 -4.06 20.96 3.00
CA GLN A 44 -3.99 20.70 4.44
C GLN A 44 -3.98 19.20 4.73
N PRO A 45 -3.10 18.72 5.63
CA PRO A 45 -3.19 17.37 6.17
C PRO A 45 -4.50 17.22 6.96
N TYR A 46 -5.05 16.01 6.94
CA TYR A 46 -6.25 15.70 7.70
C TYR A 46 -5.95 15.65 9.20
N ASP A 47 -6.82 16.27 9.98
CA ASP A 47 -6.78 16.24 11.44
C ASP A 47 -7.92 15.35 11.94
N GLU A 48 -7.58 14.24 12.57
CA GLU A 48 -8.54 13.25 13.09
C GLU A 48 -9.45 13.81 14.20
N ASN A 49 -8.99 14.83 14.94
CA ASN A 49 -9.78 15.45 16.00
C ASN A 49 -10.90 16.34 15.44
N THR A 50 -10.56 17.15 14.44
CA THR A 50 -11.50 18.10 13.85
C THR A 50 -12.25 17.53 12.64
N GLY A 51 -11.71 16.50 11.99
CA GLY A 51 -12.22 15.93 10.74
C GLY A 51 -11.99 16.85 9.54
N LYS A 52 -11.09 17.84 9.64
CA LYS A 52 -10.76 18.79 8.58
C LYS A 52 -9.44 18.43 7.92
N GLY A 53 -9.23 18.96 6.70
CA GLY A 53 -8.05 18.66 5.88
C GLY A 53 -8.34 17.59 4.84
N LEU A 54 -7.44 17.42 3.88
CA LEU A 54 -7.66 16.58 2.70
C LEU A 54 -6.84 15.29 2.73
N VAL A 55 -5.51 15.36 2.84
CA VAL A 55 -4.65 14.17 2.78
C VAL A 55 -4.56 13.52 4.15
N ARG A 56 -5.00 12.27 4.24
CA ARG A 56 -5.04 11.48 5.48
C ARG A 56 -3.81 10.59 5.64
N HIS A 57 -3.53 9.78 4.62
CA HIS A 57 -2.44 8.81 4.64
C HIS A 57 -1.78 8.71 3.27
N VAL A 58 -0.57 8.18 3.26
CA VAL A 58 0.14 7.74 2.05
C VAL A 58 0.40 6.24 2.20
N LEU A 59 -0.22 5.44 1.34
CA LEU A 59 0.05 4.02 1.22
C LEU A 59 1.10 3.82 0.13
N ILE A 60 2.22 3.19 0.49
CA ILE A 60 3.26 2.79 -0.44
C ILE A 60 3.28 1.26 -0.46
N ARG A 61 3.10 0.67 -1.63
CA ARG A 61 3.28 -0.76 -1.84
C ARG A 61 4.48 -0.98 -2.74
N TYR A 62 5.27 -1.98 -2.42
CA TYR A 62 6.49 -2.30 -3.15
C TYR A 62 6.59 -3.81 -3.39
N GLY A 63 6.76 -4.20 -4.64
CA GLY A 63 7.05 -5.56 -5.06
C GLY A 63 8.55 -5.83 -4.93
N PHE A 64 8.95 -6.63 -3.96
CA PHE A 64 10.36 -6.87 -3.64
C PHE A 64 11.09 -7.70 -4.68
N PHE A 65 10.36 -8.48 -5.48
CA PHE A 65 10.93 -9.32 -6.54
C PHE A 65 10.78 -8.70 -7.94
N THR A 66 10.02 -7.63 -8.06
CA THR A 66 9.75 -6.97 -9.35
C THR A 66 10.20 -5.52 -9.40
N ASP A 67 10.55 -4.94 -8.25
CA ASP A 67 10.86 -3.52 -8.07
C ASP A 67 9.72 -2.58 -8.51
N GLU A 68 8.47 -3.07 -8.53
CA GLU A 68 7.30 -2.26 -8.85
C GLU A 68 6.79 -1.53 -7.61
N MET A 69 6.52 -0.24 -7.75
CA MET A 69 6.00 0.59 -6.66
C MET A 69 4.66 1.22 -7.02
N MET A 70 3.72 1.15 -6.06
CA MET A 70 2.47 1.88 -6.06
C MET A 70 2.48 2.93 -4.97
N VAL A 71 2.06 4.15 -5.32
CA VAL A 71 1.79 5.23 -4.36
C VAL A 71 0.30 5.56 -4.41
N CYS A 72 -0.39 5.38 -3.29
CA CYS A 72 -1.81 5.68 -3.15
C CYS A 72 -2.03 6.70 -2.03
N LEU A 73 -2.56 7.88 -2.35
CA LEU A 73 -2.94 8.88 -1.36
C LEU A 73 -4.36 8.63 -0.89
N ILE A 74 -4.55 8.52 0.42
CA ILE A 74 -5.88 8.43 1.03
C ILE A 74 -6.34 9.83 1.38
N ILE A 75 -7.48 10.24 0.81
CA ILE A 75 -7.99 11.61 0.92
C ILE A 75 -9.42 11.68 1.47
N ASN A 76 -9.67 12.74 2.23
CA ASN A 76 -11.00 13.14 2.73
C ASN A 76 -11.70 14.03 1.70
N GLY A 77 -11.83 13.57 0.48
CA GLY A 77 -12.42 14.33 -0.63
C GLY A 77 -12.50 13.52 -1.90
N GLU A 78 -13.07 14.11 -2.97
CA GLU A 78 -13.20 13.43 -4.27
C GLU A 78 -12.04 13.77 -5.23
N LYS A 79 -11.42 14.92 -5.05
CA LYS A 79 -10.37 15.43 -5.94
C LYS A 79 -9.16 15.87 -5.13
N LEU A 80 -7.98 15.67 -5.69
CA LEU A 80 -6.71 16.15 -5.16
C LEU A 80 -6.24 17.33 -6.04
N PRO A 81 -6.00 18.52 -5.49
CA PRO A 81 -5.48 19.64 -6.29
C PRO A 81 -4.12 19.28 -6.94
N GLY A 82 -3.95 19.59 -8.22
CA GLY A 82 -2.70 19.40 -8.94
C GLY A 82 -2.32 17.93 -9.20
N GLU A 83 -3.27 17.01 -9.39
CA GLU A 83 -3.04 15.58 -9.61
C GLU A 83 -1.97 15.28 -10.66
N GLU A 84 -2.02 15.98 -11.81
CA GLU A 84 -1.03 15.80 -12.90
C GLU A 84 0.40 16.15 -12.45
N ALA A 85 0.55 17.20 -11.64
CA ALA A 85 1.86 17.60 -11.13
C ALA A 85 2.40 16.58 -10.13
N LEU A 86 1.53 16.00 -9.29
CA LEU A 86 1.91 14.92 -8.39
C LEU A 86 2.37 13.68 -9.16
N VAL A 87 1.55 13.24 -10.13
CA VAL A 87 1.88 12.12 -11.01
C VAL A 87 3.24 12.35 -11.68
N LYS A 88 3.44 13.50 -12.33
CA LYS A 88 4.71 13.83 -12.97
C LYS A 88 5.91 13.77 -12.01
N SER A 89 5.70 14.19 -10.76
CA SER A 89 6.75 14.13 -9.75
C SER A 89 7.04 12.69 -9.32
N LEU A 90 6.02 11.89 -9.00
CA LEU A 90 6.20 10.51 -8.52
C LEU A 90 6.76 9.59 -9.62
N CYS A 91 6.37 9.78 -10.88
CA CYS A 91 6.89 9.00 -12.01
C CYS A 91 8.38 9.26 -12.32
N GLN A 92 9.02 10.23 -11.67
CA GLN A 92 10.48 10.38 -11.73
C GLN A 92 11.23 9.35 -10.87
N ILE A 93 10.51 8.62 -10.00
CA ILE A 93 11.05 7.48 -9.26
C ILE A 93 10.88 6.27 -10.19
N PRO A 94 11.97 5.63 -10.64
CA PRO A 94 11.92 4.60 -11.70
C PRO A 94 11.00 3.42 -11.39
N GLU A 95 10.91 3.03 -10.13
CA GLU A 95 10.11 1.90 -9.66
C GLU A 95 8.60 2.20 -9.65
N THR A 96 8.19 3.46 -9.81
CA THR A 96 6.77 3.84 -9.78
C THR A 96 6.05 3.34 -11.02
N VAL A 97 5.13 2.40 -10.86
CA VAL A 97 4.27 1.86 -11.92
C VAL A 97 2.79 2.20 -11.72
N SER A 98 2.43 2.70 -10.54
CA SER A 98 1.05 3.01 -10.17
C SER A 98 0.98 4.23 -9.26
N VAL A 99 0.13 5.19 -9.63
CA VAL A 99 -0.23 6.35 -8.77
C VAL A 99 -1.74 6.40 -8.65
N MET A 100 -2.25 6.39 -7.42
CA MET A 100 -3.67 6.26 -7.13
C MET A 100 -4.14 7.22 -6.04
N VAL A 101 -5.44 7.40 -5.97
CA VAL A 101 -6.14 8.05 -4.87
C VAL A 101 -7.20 7.11 -4.33
N ASN A 102 -7.25 6.98 -3.01
CA ASN A 102 -8.33 6.31 -2.30
C ASN A 102 -9.15 7.35 -1.54
N VAL A 103 -10.47 7.32 -1.73
CA VAL A 103 -11.40 8.27 -1.10
C VAL A 103 -11.91 7.66 0.21
N ASN A 104 -11.55 8.28 1.34
CA ASN A 104 -12.08 7.92 2.66
C ASN A 104 -12.56 9.16 3.42
N LYS A 105 -13.88 9.36 3.44
CA LYS A 105 -14.56 10.46 4.15
C LYS A 105 -15.12 10.02 5.50
N LYS A 106 -15.00 8.74 5.85
CA LYS A 106 -15.56 8.20 7.10
C LYS A 106 -14.68 8.63 8.28
N ARG A 107 -15.32 9.07 9.37
CA ARG A 107 -14.63 9.40 10.63
C ARG A 107 -14.55 8.15 11.51
N ASN A 108 -13.64 7.26 11.15
CA ASN A 108 -13.35 6.04 11.90
C ASN A 108 -11.87 5.66 11.73
N ASN A 109 -11.44 4.59 12.37
CA ASN A 109 -10.05 4.13 12.34
C ASN A 109 -9.70 3.32 11.09
N VAL A 110 -10.62 3.17 10.13
CA VAL A 110 -10.34 2.47 8.87
C VAL A 110 -9.55 3.40 7.95
N ILE A 111 -8.38 2.96 7.54
CA ILE A 111 -7.47 3.78 6.70
C ILE A 111 -8.02 3.89 5.27
N LEU A 112 -8.37 2.76 4.65
CA LEU A 112 -8.78 2.70 3.25
C LEU A 112 -10.30 2.81 3.11
N GLY A 113 -10.76 3.70 2.23
CA GLY A 113 -12.13 3.74 1.78
C GLY A 113 -12.38 2.73 0.65
N GLU A 114 -13.63 2.59 0.25
CA GLU A 114 -14.06 1.63 -0.77
C GLU A 114 -13.75 2.11 -2.21
N LYS A 115 -13.71 3.43 -2.42
CA LYS A 115 -13.50 4.03 -3.75
C LYS A 115 -12.03 4.30 -4.02
N VAL A 116 -11.51 3.66 -5.05
CA VAL A 116 -10.15 3.86 -5.55
C VAL A 116 -10.21 4.45 -6.94
N ARG A 117 -9.34 5.40 -7.25
CA ARG A 117 -9.22 6.04 -8.56
C ARG A 117 -7.77 6.00 -9.02
N LEU A 118 -7.55 5.43 -10.19
CA LEU A 118 -6.24 5.43 -10.85
C LEU A 118 -5.96 6.83 -11.40
N LEU A 119 -4.80 7.38 -11.08
CA LEU A 119 -4.30 8.63 -11.67
C LEU A 119 -3.35 8.35 -12.82
N TRP A 120 -2.50 7.33 -12.68
CA TRP A 120 -1.53 6.96 -13.70
C TRP A 120 -1.04 5.52 -13.51
N GLY A 121 -0.68 4.88 -14.62
CA GLY A 121 -0.05 3.56 -14.66
C GLY A 121 -1.03 2.41 -14.52
N GLN A 122 -0.65 1.38 -13.78
CA GLN A 122 -1.43 0.16 -13.60
C GLN A 122 -2.32 0.25 -12.34
N PRO A 123 -3.50 -0.42 -12.32
CA PRO A 123 -4.36 -0.46 -11.13
C PRO A 123 -3.84 -1.41 -10.03
N TYR A 124 -2.69 -2.02 -10.22
CA TYR A 124 -2.01 -2.94 -9.31
C TYR A 124 -0.50 -2.84 -9.47
N ILE A 125 0.23 -3.43 -8.55
CA ILE A 125 1.63 -3.85 -8.74
C ILE A 125 1.69 -5.36 -8.81
N THR A 126 2.73 -5.89 -9.42
CA THR A 126 3.02 -7.32 -9.42
C THR A 126 4.12 -7.63 -8.39
N ASP A 127 3.99 -8.71 -7.65
CA ASP A 127 5.08 -9.28 -6.87
C ASP A 127 5.01 -10.80 -6.88
N LYS A 128 5.99 -11.49 -6.32
CA LYS A 128 6.12 -12.94 -6.37
C LYS A 128 6.21 -13.57 -4.98
N ILE A 129 5.69 -14.78 -4.86
CA ILE A 129 5.97 -15.71 -3.76
C ILE A 129 6.37 -17.04 -4.41
N GLY A 130 7.65 -17.38 -4.36
CA GLY A 130 8.20 -18.48 -5.16
C GLY A 130 8.03 -18.18 -6.66
N GLU A 131 7.49 -19.14 -7.40
CA GLU A 131 7.30 -19.03 -8.86
C GLU A 131 5.96 -18.33 -9.22
N ILE A 132 5.12 -18.01 -8.25
CA ILE A 132 3.78 -17.46 -8.49
C ILE A 132 3.81 -15.95 -8.44
N SER A 133 3.28 -15.31 -9.48
CA SER A 133 3.09 -13.87 -9.57
C SER A 133 1.69 -13.47 -9.09
N TYR A 134 1.61 -12.40 -8.31
CA TYR A 134 0.38 -11.87 -7.74
C TYR A 134 0.19 -10.42 -8.15
N GLN A 135 -1.03 -10.07 -8.56
CA GLN A 135 -1.45 -8.68 -8.78
C GLN A 135 -2.02 -8.12 -7.49
N ILE A 136 -1.43 -7.04 -7.00
CA ILE A 136 -1.71 -6.46 -5.68
C ILE A 136 -2.30 -5.07 -5.87
N SER A 137 -3.60 -4.93 -5.60
CA SER A 137 -4.30 -3.64 -5.61
C SER A 137 -4.12 -2.87 -4.28
N PRO A 138 -4.50 -1.60 -4.18
CA PRO A 138 -4.45 -0.88 -2.91
C PRO A 138 -5.25 -1.55 -1.80
N LEU A 139 -6.36 -2.21 -2.14
CA LEU A 139 -7.27 -2.85 -1.18
C LEU A 139 -6.91 -4.30 -0.87
N SER A 140 -6.00 -4.91 -1.63
CA SER A 140 -5.59 -6.30 -1.42
C SER A 140 -4.81 -6.45 -0.12
N PHE A 141 -5.11 -7.51 0.64
CA PHE A 141 -4.18 -7.96 1.68
C PHE A 141 -3.02 -8.71 1.00
N PHE A 142 -1.80 -8.34 1.36
CA PHE A 142 -0.58 -9.04 0.95
C PHE A 142 0.42 -9.00 2.09
N GLN A 143 1.15 -10.09 2.32
CA GLN A 143 2.10 -10.21 3.43
C GLN A 143 3.23 -9.18 3.28
N VAL A 144 3.48 -8.42 4.34
CA VAL A 144 4.45 -7.31 4.33
C VAL A 144 5.91 -7.75 4.45
N ASN A 145 6.18 -8.98 4.89
CA ASN A 145 7.53 -9.52 5.01
C ASN A 145 7.78 -10.60 3.96
N PRO A 146 8.35 -10.24 2.79
CA PRO A 146 8.49 -11.16 1.66
C PRO A 146 9.37 -12.36 1.98
N TYR A 147 10.42 -12.16 2.78
CA TYR A 147 11.35 -13.24 3.14
C TYR A 147 10.70 -14.28 4.07
N GLN A 148 9.84 -13.85 4.99
CA GLN A 148 9.15 -14.76 5.91
C GLN A 148 7.90 -15.39 5.27
N THR A 149 7.29 -14.72 4.30
CA THR A 149 6.10 -15.23 3.60
C THR A 149 6.38 -16.57 2.93
N GLY A 150 7.46 -16.66 2.16
CA GLY A 150 7.86 -17.91 1.51
C GLY A 150 8.11 -19.05 2.53
N ARG A 151 8.74 -18.75 3.66
CA ARG A 151 8.98 -19.72 4.74
C ARG A 151 7.68 -20.18 5.41
N LEU A 152 6.78 -19.23 5.70
CA LEU A 152 5.47 -19.50 6.30
C LEU A 152 4.63 -20.41 5.39
N TYR A 153 4.54 -20.05 4.11
CA TYR A 153 3.76 -20.81 3.13
C TYR A 153 4.40 -22.17 2.82
N GLY A 154 5.73 -22.25 2.79
CA GLY A 154 6.44 -23.53 2.69
C GLY A 154 6.14 -24.47 3.85
N LYS A 155 6.05 -23.94 5.08
CA LYS A 155 5.63 -24.74 6.25
C LYS A 155 4.16 -25.15 6.19
N ALA A 156 3.28 -24.30 5.72
CA ALA A 156 1.88 -24.66 5.50
C ALA A 156 1.75 -25.81 4.49
N LEU A 157 2.48 -25.73 3.37
CA LEU A 157 2.52 -26.79 2.35
C LEU A 157 3.08 -28.11 2.91
N GLU A 158 4.17 -28.05 3.68
CA GLU A 158 4.76 -29.22 4.35
C GLU A 158 3.74 -29.92 5.27
N TYR A 159 3.03 -29.14 6.10
CA TYR A 159 2.03 -29.69 7.02
C TYR A 159 0.76 -30.19 6.30
N ALA A 160 0.39 -29.60 5.19
CA ALA A 160 -0.76 -30.04 4.40
C ALA A 160 -0.52 -31.43 3.76
N GLN A 161 0.74 -31.85 3.56
CA GLN A 161 1.11 -33.17 3.00
C GLN A 161 0.36 -33.52 1.69
N LEU A 162 0.18 -32.54 0.82
CA LEU A 162 -0.56 -32.71 -0.43
C LEU A 162 0.15 -33.68 -1.36
N SER A 163 -0.63 -34.57 -1.99
CA SER A 163 -0.17 -35.53 -3.01
C SER A 163 -0.57 -35.13 -4.44
N GLY A 164 -1.39 -34.08 -4.57
CA GLY A 164 -1.90 -33.55 -5.83
C GLY A 164 -3.34 -33.97 -6.19
N ASN A 165 -3.97 -34.77 -5.31
CA ASN A 165 -5.34 -35.26 -5.54
C ASN A 165 -6.36 -34.71 -4.53
N GLU A 166 -5.91 -33.91 -3.58
CA GLU A 166 -6.74 -33.38 -2.52
C GLU A 166 -7.54 -32.15 -2.98
N THR A 167 -8.72 -31.96 -2.40
CA THR A 167 -9.47 -30.70 -2.46
C THR A 167 -9.16 -29.89 -1.22
N VAL A 168 -8.59 -28.71 -1.42
CA VAL A 168 -8.25 -27.76 -0.34
C VAL A 168 -9.26 -26.63 -0.31
N TRP A 169 -9.79 -26.32 0.87
CA TRP A 169 -10.69 -25.20 1.09
C TRP A 169 -9.97 -24.07 1.81
N ASP A 170 -9.92 -22.90 1.16
CA ASP A 170 -9.44 -21.66 1.76
C ASP A 170 -10.62 -20.70 1.93
N LEU A 171 -11.17 -20.65 3.17
CA LEU A 171 -12.41 -19.92 3.46
C LEU A 171 -12.23 -18.41 3.57
N TYR A 172 -11.01 -17.92 3.68
CA TYR A 172 -10.67 -16.49 3.79
C TYR A 172 -9.55 -16.12 2.82
N CYS A 173 -9.62 -16.62 1.60
CA CYS A 173 -8.53 -16.63 0.62
C CYS A 173 -7.98 -15.24 0.24
N GLY A 174 -8.77 -14.16 0.39
CA GLY A 174 -8.37 -12.84 -0.09
C GLY A 174 -8.06 -12.87 -1.59
N ILE A 175 -6.84 -12.49 -1.98
CA ILE A 175 -6.38 -12.62 -3.38
C ILE A 175 -5.80 -14.01 -3.70
N GLY A 176 -6.00 -14.98 -2.83
CA GLY A 176 -5.61 -16.37 -3.06
C GLY A 176 -4.12 -16.67 -2.86
N THR A 177 -3.39 -15.89 -2.07
CA THR A 177 -1.93 -16.04 -1.97
C THR A 177 -1.51 -17.42 -1.49
N ILE A 178 -2.13 -17.95 -0.42
CA ILE A 178 -1.81 -19.27 0.08
C ILE A 178 -2.42 -20.37 -0.77
N SER A 179 -3.65 -20.17 -1.29
CA SER A 179 -4.34 -21.15 -2.16
C SER A 179 -3.52 -21.46 -3.39
N LEU A 180 -3.05 -20.41 -4.11
CA LEU A 180 -2.23 -20.56 -5.30
C LEU A 180 -0.86 -21.16 -4.96
N PHE A 181 -0.29 -20.82 -3.80
CA PHE A 181 0.98 -21.40 -3.35
C PHE A 181 0.83 -22.91 -3.07
N LEU A 182 -0.26 -23.35 -2.43
CA LEU A 182 -0.56 -24.76 -2.20
C LEU A 182 -0.85 -25.53 -3.50
N ALA A 183 -1.49 -24.89 -4.47
CA ALA A 183 -1.84 -25.49 -5.76
C ALA A 183 -0.64 -25.83 -6.67
N GLN A 184 0.60 -25.57 -6.23
CA GLN A 184 1.82 -26.03 -6.91
C GLN A 184 2.08 -27.55 -6.72
N LYS A 185 1.35 -28.19 -5.83
CA LYS A 185 1.37 -29.63 -5.55
C LYS A 185 0.06 -30.27 -5.92
#